data_7f764bc3d5196c9ee12c709d0182a3a7
#
_entry.id   7f764bc3d5196c9ee12c709d0182a3a7
#
_cell.length_a   1.000
_cell.length_b   1.000
_cell.length_c   1.000
_cell.angle_alpha   90.00
_cell.angle_beta   90.00
_cell.angle_gamma   90.00
#
_symmetry.space_group_name_H-M   'P 1'
#
loop_
_entity.id
_entity.type
_entity.pdbx_description
1 polymer ?
#
loop_
_entity_poly.entity_id
_entity_poly.type
_entity_poly.pdbx_seq_one_letter_code
_entity_poly.pdbx_strand_id
1 'polypeptide(L)'
;DVGHAPTHRLYLPMSGVISNEERQVIGSLAVVELLRGGVTTVLEMEEDAELFAPFIEKSGIRALIGVMVNDVNLDALARGETVFDPSERDLQLEKAVGLAQRWHGKSDHRIQAILAATGLSTSSPELLDSLRAFADELRLCISIHLGFGERDLVRRVHKAKQFEFARDHGVLGSDVVAVHCFEVDETEIDILAETGTRLAHCPHMNQFRGEV
;
A
#
# COMPACT_ATOMS: atom_id res chain seq x y z
N ASP A 1 17.37 -16.19 -12.87
CA ASP A 1 16.90 -16.36 -11.48
C ASP A 1 17.09 -15.07 -10.71
N VAL A 2 16.01 -14.38 -10.40
CA VAL A 2 16.01 -13.13 -9.62
C VAL A 2 16.03 -13.39 -8.10
N GLY A 3 16.00 -14.64 -7.69
CA GLY A 3 16.01 -15.07 -6.28
C GLY A 3 14.82 -14.53 -5.50
N HIS A 4 15.02 -14.28 -4.22
CA HIS A 4 13.98 -13.77 -3.30
C HIS A 4 13.71 -12.26 -3.38
N ALA A 5 14.26 -11.56 -4.38
CA ALA A 5 14.08 -10.11 -4.49
C ALA A 5 13.62 -9.68 -5.90
N PRO A 6 12.53 -10.25 -6.46
CA PRO A 6 12.06 -9.86 -7.79
C PRO A 6 11.66 -8.38 -7.85
N THR A 7 11.13 -7.84 -6.76
CA THR A 7 10.76 -6.42 -6.67
C THR A 7 11.97 -5.53 -6.92
N HIS A 8 13.08 -5.74 -6.22
CA HIS A 8 14.28 -4.89 -6.35
C HIS A 8 15.10 -5.15 -7.61
N ARG A 9 15.10 -6.39 -8.11
CA ARG A 9 15.95 -6.78 -9.25
C ARG A 9 15.26 -6.72 -10.60
N LEU A 10 13.95 -6.73 -10.62
CA LEU A 10 13.16 -6.74 -11.86
C LEU A 10 12.14 -5.61 -11.88
N TYR A 11 11.17 -5.58 -10.96
CA TYR A 11 10.03 -4.68 -11.06
C TYR A 11 10.42 -3.20 -10.90
N LEU A 12 11.18 -2.83 -9.88
CA LEU A 12 11.63 -1.44 -9.70
C LEU A 12 12.48 -0.92 -10.87
N PRO A 13 13.50 -1.66 -11.37
CA PRO A 13 14.21 -1.23 -12.59
C PRO A 13 13.30 -1.12 -13.80
N MET A 14 12.35 -2.02 -13.99
CA MET A 14 11.38 -1.95 -15.09
C MET A 14 10.48 -0.73 -14.96
N SER A 15 9.96 -0.44 -13.76
CA SER A 15 9.08 0.71 -13.54
C SER A 15 9.77 2.04 -13.88
N GLY A 16 11.09 2.13 -13.73
CA GLY A 16 11.86 3.32 -14.08
C GLY A 16 12.04 3.56 -15.60
N VAL A 17 11.74 2.57 -16.45
CA VAL A 17 11.92 2.68 -17.91
C VAL A 17 10.61 2.60 -18.69
N ILE A 18 9.51 2.19 -18.06
CA ILE A 18 8.19 2.10 -18.69
C ILE A 18 7.53 3.48 -18.65
N SER A 19 7.09 3.98 -19.82
CA SER A 19 6.35 5.25 -19.92
C SER A 19 4.97 5.17 -19.29
N ASN A 20 4.36 6.32 -18.99
CA ASN A 20 3.00 6.37 -18.46
C ASN A 20 1.96 5.76 -19.41
N GLU A 21 2.14 5.91 -20.73
CA GLU A 21 1.27 5.29 -21.73
C GLU A 21 1.38 3.76 -21.70
N GLU A 22 2.60 3.23 -21.60
CA GLU A 22 2.81 1.78 -21.46
C GLU A 22 2.24 1.25 -20.15
N ARG A 23 2.39 1.98 -19.03
CA ARG A 23 1.77 1.62 -17.73
C ARG A 23 0.25 1.55 -17.85
N GLN A 24 -0.38 2.54 -18.51
CA GLN A 24 -1.83 2.52 -18.74
C GLN A 24 -2.28 1.31 -19.56
N VAL A 25 -1.53 0.94 -20.59
CA VAL A 25 -1.83 -0.25 -21.41
C VAL A 25 -1.71 -1.53 -20.58
N ILE A 26 -0.63 -1.67 -19.82
CA ILE A 26 -0.39 -2.84 -18.95
C ILE A 26 -1.47 -2.94 -17.87
N GLY A 27 -1.79 -1.85 -17.17
CA GLY A 27 -2.84 -1.82 -16.16
C GLY A 27 -4.23 -2.09 -16.75
N SER A 28 -4.49 -1.60 -17.96
CA SER A 28 -5.74 -1.88 -18.67
C SER A 28 -5.89 -3.37 -19.00
N LEU A 29 -4.81 -4.01 -19.42
CA LEU A 29 -4.80 -5.46 -19.67
C LEU A 29 -5.05 -6.23 -18.37
N ALA A 30 -4.39 -5.84 -17.28
CA ALA A 30 -4.59 -6.47 -15.97
C ALA A 30 -6.06 -6.41 -15.52
N VAL A 31 -6.74 -5.28 -15.67
CA VAL A 31 -8.17 -5.15 -15.35
C VAL A 31 -9.03 -6.06 -16.24
N VAL A 32 -8.71 -6.19 -17.53
CA VAL A 32 -9.41 -7.12 -18.44
C VAL A 32 -9.21 -8.56 -18.00
N GLU A 33 -8.01 -8.95 -17.61
CA GLU A 33 -7.71 -10.31 -17.11
C GLU A 33 -8.46 -10.60 -15.81
N LEU A 34 -8.49 -9.65 -14.87
CA LEU A 34 -9.25 -9.76 -13.63
C LEU A 34 -10.75 -9.97 -13.89
N LEU A 35 -11.36 -9.15 -14.75
CA LEU A 35 -12.77 -9.27 -15.11
C LEU A 35 -13.07 -10.62 -15.79
N ARG A 36 -12.21 -11.08 -16.71
CA ARG A 36 -12.36 -12.39 -17.34
C ARG A 36 -12.17 -13.54 -16.36
N GLY A 37 -11.38 -13.35 -15.32
CA GLY A 37 -11.21 -14.28 -14.19
C GLY A 37 -12.37 -14.26 -13.19
N GLY A 38 -13.38 -13.39 -13.37
CA GLY A 38 -14.53 -13.27 -12.48
C GLY A 38 -14.30 -12.36 -11.28
N VAL A 39 -13.20 -11.58 -11.26
CA VAL A 39 -12.95 -10.58 -10.22
C VAL A 39 -13.83 -9.36 -10.47
N THR A 40 -14.63 -8.99 -9.48
CA THR A 40 -15.58 -7.86 -9.58
C THR A 40 -15.19 -6.66 -8.74
N THR A 41 -14.23 -6.82 -7.83
CA THR A 41 -13.76 -5.76 -6.94
C THR A 41 -12.25 -5.88 -6.74
N VAL A 42 -11.55 -4.76 -6.83
CA VAL A 42 -10.10 -4.68 -6.60
C VAL A 42 -9.77 -3.65 -5.53
N LEU A 43 -8.68 -3.87 -4.82
CA LEU A 43 -7.99 -2.85 -4.04
C LEU A 43 -6.69 -2.58 -4.78
N GLU A 44 -6.56 -1.37 -5.32
CA GLU A 44 -5.43 -0.91 -6.10
C GLU A 44 -4.66 0.15 -5.31
N MET A 45 -3.39 -0.11 -5.04
CA MET A 45 -2.53 0.83 -4.32
C MET A 45 -1.15 0.85 -4.99
N GLU A 46 -0.94 1.89 -5.77
CA GLU A 46 0.29 2.14 -6.51
C GLU A 46 0.69 3.60 -6.40
N GLU A 47 1.97 3.93 -6.63
CA GLU A 47 2.45 5.31 -6.62
C GLU A 47 1.71 6.18 -7.66
N ASP A 48 1.39 5.59 -8.80
CA ASP A 48 0.71 6.23 -9.93
C ASP A 48 -0.75 5.77 -10.09
N ALA A 49 -1.44 5.42 -9.01
CA ALA A 49 -2.80 4.88 -9.03
C ALA A 49 -3.78 5.74 -9.85
N GLU A 50 -3.54 7.05 -9.93
CA GLU A 50 -4.37 7.97 -10.72
C GLU A 50 -4.30 7.70 -12.23
N LEU A 51 -3.21 7.13 -12.75
CA LEU A 51 -3.09 6.77 -14.17
C LEU A 51 -4.09 5.68 -14.58
N PHE A 52 -4.48 4.82 -13.65
CA PHE A 52 -5.39 3.69 -13.90
C PHE A 52 -6.85 4.03 -13.64
N ALA A 53 -7.13 5.05 -12.84
CA ALA A 53 -8.48 5.42 -12.41
C ALA A 53 -9.47 5.65 -13.57
N PRO A 54 -9.14 6.33 -14.68
CA PRO A 54 -10.05 6.49 -15.81
C PRO A 54 -10.39 5.18 -16.51
N PHE A 55 -9.45 4.25 -16.57
CA PHE A 55 -9.69 2.94 -17.15
C PHE A 55 -10.51 2.05 -16.20
N ILE A 56 -10.23 2.07 -14.91
CA ILE A 56 -11.03 1.41 -13.87
C ILE A 56 -12.48 1.90 -13.96
N GLU A 57 -12.70 3.19 -14.07
CA GLU A 57 -14.03 3.78 -14.25
C GLU A 57 -14.75 3.22 -15.49
N LYS A 58 -14.08 3.23 -16.64
CA LYS A 58 -14.62 2.77 -17.93
C LYS A 58 -14.88 1.26 -17.96
N SER A 59 -14.07 0.46 -17.26
CA SER A 59 -14.16 -1.01 -17.25
C SER A 59 -15.41 -1.54 -16.55
N GLY A 60 -16.01 -0.78 -15.65
CA GLY A 60 -17.14 -1.21 -14.83
C GLY A 60 -16.76 -2.01 -13.58
N ILE A 61 -15.48 -2.32 -13.32
CA ILE A 61 -15.04 -2.98 -12.09
C ILE A 61 -15.24 -2.08 -10.86
N ARG A 62 -15.53 -2.66 -9.70
CA ARG A 62 -15.48 -1.92 -8.43
C ARG A 62 -14.05 -1.77 -7.98
N ALA A 63 -13.69 -0.63 -7.41
CA ALA A 63 -12.33 -0.42 -6.94
C ALA A 63 -12.27 0.42 -5.68
N LEU A 64 -11.33 0.05 -4.80
CA LEU A 64 -10.73 0.96 -3.85
C LEU A 64 -9.38 1.35 -4.44
N ILE A 65 -9.15 2.65 -4.67
CA ILE A 65 -7.92 3.14 -5.28
C ILE A 65 -7.21 4.10 -4.34
N GLY A 66 -5.89 3.98 -4.23
CA GLY A 66 -5.07 4.81 -3.36
C GLY A 66 -3.65 4.99 -3.85
N VAL A 67 -3.08 6.18 -3.63
CA VAL A 67 -1.65 6.39 -3.80
C VAL A 67 -0.93 5.69 -2.65
N MET A 68 0.02 4.83 -2.99
CA MET A 68 0.87 4.15 -2.02
C MET A 68 1.99 5.10 -1.58
N VAL A 69 1.85 5.66 -0.38
CA VAL A 69 2.76 6.70 0.12
C VAL A 69 3.89 6.13 0.96
N ASN A 70 5.02 6.81 0.91
CA ASN A 70 6.17 6.64 1.79
C ASN A 70 6.92 7.98 1.87
N ASP A 71 7.75 8.18 2.88
CA ASP A 71 8.56 9.38 3.02
C ASP A 71 10.04 9.07 3.28
N VAL A 72 10.47 7.85 2.94
CA VAL A 72 11.89 7.49 3.01
C VAL A 72 12.66 8.12 1.85
N ASN A 73 13.83 8.67 2.16
CA ASN A 73 14.75 9.15 1.13
C ASN A 73 15.35 7.95 0.38
N LEU A 74 14.99 7.81 -0.90
CA LEU A 74 15.38 6.65 -1.72
C LEU A 74 16.89 6.57 -1.96
N ASP A 75 17.59 7.70 -2.06
CA ASP A 75 19.04 7.73 -2.24
C ASP A 75 19.76 7.26 -0.96
N ALA A 76 19.27 7.65 0.20
CA ALA A 76 19.79 7.16 1.48
C ALA A 76 19.49 5.65 1.63
N LEU A 77 18.28 5.23 1.28
CA LEU A 77 17.87 3.82 1.34
C LEU A 77 18.74 2.94 0.43
N ALA A 78 19.08 3.41 -0.77
CA ALA A 78 19.99 2.73 -1.69
C ALA A 78 21.40 2.52 -1.10
N ARG A 79 21.82 3.37 -0.15
CA ARG A 79 23.08 3.22 0.61
C ARG A 79 22.93 2.39 1.90
N GLY A 80 21.72 1.87 2.16
CA GLY A 80 21.43 1.10 3.38
C GLY A 80 21.11 1.96 4.62
N GLU A 81 20.83 3.25 4.41
CA GLU A 81 20.44 4.20 5.45
C GLU A 81 18.94 4.47 5.38
N THR A 82 18.25 4.53 6.52
CA THR A 82 16.86 4.96 6.56
C THR A 82 16.82 6.41 7.05
N VAL A 83 16.45 7.31 6.17
CA VAL A 83 16.28 8.74 6.44
C VAL A 83 14.90 9.14 5.92
N PHE A 84 14.07 9.74 6.77
CA PHE A 84 12.77 10.25 6.37
C PHE A 84 12.88 11.70 5.92
N ASP A 85 12.15 12.05 4.86
CA ASP A 85 12.14 13.37 4.24
C ASP A 85 10.77 14.04 4.40
N PRO A 86 10.67 15.11 5.22
CA PRO A 86 9.41 15.82 5.40
C PRO A 86 8.82 16.39 4.10
N SER A 87 9.67 16.80 3.15
CA SER A 87 9.22 17.36 1.87
C SER A 87 8.57 16.26 1.01
N GLU A 88 9.15 15.06 1.01
CA GLU A 88 8.56 13.90 0.33
C GLU A 88 7.24 13.51 0.99
N ARG A 89 7.20 13.48 2.32
CA ARG A 89 5.95 13.22 3.07
C ARG A 89 4.83 14.15 2.63
N ASP A 90 5.07 15.46 2.63
CA ASP A 90 4.06 16.45 2.30
C ASP A 90 3.58 16.27 0.84
N LEU A 91 4.49 16.02 -0.10
CA LEU A 91 4.18 15.73 -1.49
C LEU A 91 3.33 14.47 -1.66
N GLN A 92 3.69 13.38 -0.98
CA GLN A 92 2.97 12.11 -1.06
C GLN A 92 1.56 12.21 -0.46
N LEU A 93 1.43 12.91 0.67
CA LEU A 93 0.12 13.18 1.28
C LEU A 93 -0.77 14.05 0.37
N GLU A 94 -0.21 15.08 -0.27
CA GLU A 94 -0.95 15.91 -1.25
C GLU A 94 -1.48 15.05 -2.40
N LYS A 95 -0.66 14.16 -2.95
CA LYS A 95 -1.08 13.23 -4.02
C LYS A 95 -2.22 12.32 -3.55
N ALA A 96 -2.09 11.71 -2.36
CA ALA A 96 -3.09 10.79 -1.83
C ALA A 96 -4.44 11.48 -1.56
N VAL A 97 -4.42 12.64 -0.91
CA VAL A 97 -5.63 13.45 -0.65
C VAL A 97 -6.23 13.96 -1.97
N GLY A 98 -5.39 14.41 -2.91
CA GLY A 98 -5.83 14.86 -4.23
C GLY A 98 -6.52 13.76 -5.03
N LEU A 99 -6.00 12.53 -5.01
CA LEU A 99 -6.68 11.36 -5.60
C LEU A 99 -8.04 11.12 -4.93
N ALA A 100 -8.08 11.14 -3.60
CA ALA A 100 -9.32 10.94 -2.87
C ALA A 100 -10.39 11.99 -3.23
N GLN A 101 -10.02 13.26 -3.30
CA GLN A 101 -10.93 14.36 -3.69
C GLN A 101 -11.48 14.20 -5.11
N ARG A 102 -10.69 13.66 -6.03
CA ARG A 102 -11.10 13.48 -7.43
C ARG A 102 -11.93 12.21 -7.66
N TRP A 103 -11.64 11.14 -6.95
CA TRP A 103 -12.16 9.82 -7.30
C TRP A 103 -13.07 9.16 -6.26
N HIS A 104 -13.06 9.60 -5.00
CA HIS A 104 -13.94 9.01 -3.99
C HIS A 104 -15.41 9.22 -4.32
N GLY A 105 -16.19 8.14 -4.30
CA GLY A 105 -17.62 8.17 -4.60
C GLY A 105 -17.98 8.24 -6.08
N LYS A 106 -17.00 8.21 -7.01
CA LYS A 106 -17.29 8.24 -8.46
C LYS A 106 -18.05 7.02 -8.93
N SER A 107 -18.75 7.19 -10.09
CA SER A 107 -19.49 6.12 -10.78
C SER A 107 -20.48 5.39 -9.85
N ASP A 108 -21.37 6.16 -9.21
CA ASP A 108 -22.37 5.69 -8.25
C ASP A 108 -21.73 4.87 -7.11
N HIS A 109 -20.68 5.44 -6.50
CA HIS A 109 -19.90 4.84 -5.43
C HIS A 109 -19.21 3.51 -5.78
N ARG A 110 -19.07 3.20 -7.06
CA ARG A 110 -18.32 2.02 -7.52
C ARG A 110 -16.81 2.19 -7.34
N ILE A 111 -16.32 3.43 -7.42
CA ILE A 111 -14.93 3.79 -7.13
C ILE A 111 -14.88 4.49 -5.78
N GLN A 112 -14.07 3.99 -4.89
CA GLN A 112 -13.81 4.55 -3.57
C GLN A 112 -12.32 4.83 -3.44
N ALA A 113 -11.95 5.93 -2.78
CA ALA A 113 -10.56 6.16 -2.42
C ALA A 113 -10.21 5.43 -1.12
N ILE A 114 -8.95 5.07 -1.00
CA ILE A 114 -8.33 4.55 0.22
C ILE A 114 -7.01 5.27 0.43
N LEU A 115 -6.61 5.52 1.67
CA LEU A 115 -5.26 5.98 1.98
C LEU A 115 -4.35 4.77 2.14
N ALA A 116 -3.19 4.78 1.51
CA ALA A 116 -2.34 3.61 1.48
C ALA A 116 -0.90 3.93 1.87
N ALA A 117 -0.31 3.14 2.77
CA ALA A 117 1.11 3.22 3.12
C ALA A 117 1.88 2.04 2.53
N THR A 118 3.11 2.30 2.04
CA THR A 118 3.98 1.27 1.49
C THR A 118 4.31 0.19 2.52
N GLY A 119 4.61 0.59 3.76
CA GLY A 119 4.94 -0.28 4.87
C GLY A 119 5.53 0.52 6.02
N LEU A 120 5.73 -0.11 7.15
CA LEU A 120 6.22 0.58 8.35
C LEU A 120 7.68 1.02 8.21
N SER A 121 8.52 0.23 7.56
CA SER A 121 9.96 0.50 7.43
C SER A 121 10.28 1.70 6.54
N THR A 122 9.34 2.11 5.69
CA THR A 122 9.48 3.23 4.74
C THR A 122 8.60 4.43 5.09
N SER A 123 7.93 4.38 6.22
CA SER A 123 7.02 5.44 6.69
C SER A 123 7.50 5.98 8.04
N SER A 124 7.65 7.30 8.13
CA SER A 124 7.90 7.94 9.43
C SER A 124 6.68 7.85 10.34
N PRO A 125 6.85 7.97 11.67
CA PRO A 125 5.73 8.13 12.61
C PRO A 125 4.79 9.25 12.17
N GLU A 126 5.34 10.38 11.76
CA GLU A 126 4.60 11.58 11.34
C GLU A 126 3.77 11.34 10.06
N LEU A 127 4.25 10.51 9.13
CA LEU A 127 3.48 10.10 7.96
C LEU A 127 2.28 9.24 8.37
N LEU A 128 2.49 8.25 9.24
CA LEU A 128 1.43 7.36 9.70
C LEU A 128 0.36 8.12 10.48
N ASP A 129 0.77 9.02 11.39
CA ASP A 129 -0.15 9.87 12.16
C ASP A 129 -0.97 10.78 11.22
N SER A 130 -0.33 11.34 10.18
CA SER A 130 -1.00 12.17 9.18
C SER A 130 -2.00 11.36 8.34
N LEU A 131 -1.63 10.14 7.92
CA LEU A 131 -2.55 9.24 7.23
C LEU A 131 -3.77 8.92 8.08
N ARG A 132 -3.59 8.63 9.38
CA ARG A 132 -4.71 8.40 10.29
C ARG A 132 -5.60 9.63 10.40
N ALA A 133 -5.02 10.81 10.59
CA ALA A 133 -5.78 12.06 10.69
C ALA A 133 -6.61 12.34 9.42
N PHE A 134 -6.02 12.18 8.23
CA PHE A 134 -6.75 12.36 6.96
C PHE A 134 -7.80 11.26 6.75
N ALA A 135 -7.55 10.03 7.15
CA ALA A 135 -8.54 8.96 7.05
C ALA A 135 -9.77 9.27 7.92
N ASP A 136 -9.57 9.77 9.12
CA ASP A 136 -10.66 10.18 10.02
C ASP A 136 -11.44 11.38 9.47
N GLU A 137 -10.73 12.42 9.00
CA GLU A 137 -11.34 13.62 8.42
C GLU A 137 -12.18 13.30 7.18
N LEU A 138 -11.60 12.51 6.26
CA LEU A 138 -12.23 12.19 4.97
C LEU A 138 -13.14 10.96 5.04
N ARG A 139 -13.17 10.25 6.18
CA ARG A 139 -13.90 8.99 6.39
C ARG A 139 -13.49 7.90 5.39
N LEU A 140 -12.20 7.77 5.19
CA LEU A 140 -11.61 6.78 4.29
C LEU A 140 -11.04 5.60 5.09
N CYS A 141 -10.97 4.45 4.43
CA CYS A 141 -10.20 3.32 4.92
C CYS A 141 -8.69 3.53 4.69
N ILE A 142 -7.89 2.79 5.47
CA ILE A 142 -6.43 2.71 5.27
C ILE A 142 -6.07 1.33 4.74
N SER A 143 -5.07 1.24 3.86
CA SER A 143 -4.38 0.01 3.51
C SER A 143 -2.89 0.14 3.79
N ILE A 144 -2.25 -0.93 4.25
CA ILE A 144 -0.83 -0.96 4.55
C ILE A 144 -0.26 -2.36 4.34
N HIS A 145 0.92 -2.47 3.71
CA HIS A 145 1.65 -3.73 3.74
C HIS A 145 2.24 -3.94 5.13
N LEU A 146 1.99 -5.09 5.73
CA LEU A 146 2.36 -5.38 7.11
C LEU A 146 2.71 -6.85 7.28
N GLY A 147 3.74 -7.15 8.09
CA GLY A 147 4.15 -8.51 8.36
C GLY A 147 4.59 -9.28 7.10
N PHE A 148 5.39 -8.63 6.25
CA PHE A 148 5.85 -9.17 4.96
C PHE A 148 7.39 -9.28 4.86
N GLY A 149 8.07 -9.54 6.00
CA GLY A 149 9.53 -9.70 6.07
C GLY A 149 10.25 -8.43 6.49
N GLU A 150 9.57 -7.44 7.06
CA GLU A 150 10.18 -6.18 7.50
C GLU A 150 10.43 -6.06 9.01
N ARG A 151 10.11 -7.10 9.80
CA ARG A 151 10.19 -7.10 11.28
C ARG A 151 11.49 -6.54 11.84
N ASP A 152 12.63 -7.05 11.35
CA ASP A 152 13.94 -6.62 11.85
C ASP A 152 14.29 -5.21 11.40
N LEU A 153 13.82 -4.79 10.22
CA LEU A 153 14.01 -3.44 9.72
C LEU A 153 13.19 -2.43 10.53
N VAL A 154 11.92 -2.71 10.79
CA VAL A 154 11.05 -1.89 11.66
C VAL A 154 11.66 -1.74 13.06
N ARG A 155 12.11 -2.87 13.66
CA ARG A 155 12.78 -2.82 14.96
C ARG A 155 14.05 -1.95 14.95
N ARG A 156 14.82 -2.00 13.87
CA ARG A 156 16.05 -1.21 13.72
C ARG A 156 15.75 0.28 13.53
N VAL A 157 14.76 0.61 12.71
CA VAL A 157 14.39 1.98 12.35
C VAL A 157 13.63 2.66 13.48
N HIS A 158 12.55 2.05 13.95
CA HIS A 158 11.62 2.66 14.91
C HIS A 158 11.87 2.26 16.37
N LYS A 159 12.79 1.31 16.64
CA LYS A 159 13.04 0.76 17.98
C LYS A 159 11.79 0.16 18.63
N ALA A 160 10.87 -0.32 17.82
CA ALA A 160 9.56 -0.84 18.23
C ALA A 160 9.27 -2.19 17.56
N LYS A 161 8.32 -2.93 18.10
CA LYS A 161 7.76 -4.10 17.42
C LYS A 161 6.71 -3.65 16.39
N GLN A 162 6.66 -4.35 15.26
CA GLN A 162 5.93 -3.87 14.08
C GLN A 162 4.41 -3.67 14.34
N PHE A 163 3.72 -4.61 14.98
CA PHE A 163 2.26 -4.51 15.16
C PHE A 163 1.88 -3.56 16.30
N GLU A 164 2.66 -3.49 17.38
CA GLU A 164 2.50 -2.48 18.41
C GLU A 164 2.70 -1.06 17.84
N PHE A 165 3.76 -0.87 17.02
CA PHE A 165 4.02 0.39 16.35
C PHE A 165 2.88 0.80 15.41
N ALA A 166 2.38 -0.13 14.59
CA ALA A 166 1.24 0.12 13.70
C ALA A 166 -0.03 0.51 14.47
N ARG A 167 -0.30 -0.18 15.58
CA ARG A 167 -1.43 0.15 16.47
C ARG A 167 -1.28 1.54 17.09
N ASP A 168 -0.10 1.83 17.62
CA ASP A 168 0.16 3.07 18.36
C ASP A 168 0.09 4.31 17.45
N HIS A 169 0.31 4.14 16.13
CA HIS A 169 0.13 5.17 15.09
C HIS A 169 -1.22 5.07 14.35
N GLY A 170 -2.17 4.31 14.86
CA GLY A 170 -3.54 4.26 14.37
C GLY A 170 -3.70 3.64 12.97
N VAL A 171 -2.69 2.89 12.48
CA VAL A 171 -2.76 2.18 11.19
C VAL A 171 -3.13 0.70 11.37
N LEU A 172 -3.78 0.37 12.49
CA LEU A 172 -4.60 -0.82 12.74
C LEU A 172 -5.98 -0.39 13.21
N GLY A 173 -7.02 -1.09 12.76
CA GLY A 173 -8.40 -0.76 13.10
C GLY A 173 -9.40 -1.45 12.19
N SER A 174 -10.69 -1.35 12.54
CA SER A 174 -11.79 -1.96 11.76
C SER A 174 -11.97 -1.35 10.36
N ASP A 175 -11.37 -0.20 10.11
CA ASP A 175 -11.30 0.52 8.83
C ASP A 175 -9.95 0.35 8.12
N VAL A 176 -9.11 -0.58 8.59
CA VAL A 176 -7.79 -0.85 8.02
C VAL A 176 -7.76 -2.23 7.35
N VAL A 177 -7.12 -2.30 6.19
CA VAL A 177 -6.76 -3.53 5.47
C VAL A 177 -5.25 -3.72 5.52
N ALA A 178 -4.79 -4.68 6.33
CA ALA A 178 -3.39 -5.09 6.37
C ALA A 178 -3.13 -6.13 5.29
N VAL A 179 -2.15 -5.87 4.43
CA VAL A 179 -1.81 -6.72 3.28
C VAL A 179 -0.65 -7.65 3.65
N HIS A 180 -0.70 -8.90 3.24
CA HIS A 180 0.21 -10.01 3.50
C HIS A 180 0.03 -10.68 4.86
N CYS A 181 0.57 -10.13 5.93
CA CYS A 181 0.54 -10.65 7.31
C CYS A 181 0.94 -12.15 7.39
N PHE A 182 2.02 -12.55 6.69
CA PHE A 182 2.55 -13.92 6.80
C PHE A 182 3.61 -14.06 7.92
N GLU A 183 4.28 -12.97 8.26
CA GLU A 183 5.26 -12.91 9.35
C GLU A 183 4.59 -12.39 10.62
N VAL A 184 3.79 -13.24 11.27
CA VAL A 184 3.07 -12.90 12.49
C VAL A 184 3.28 -13.94 13.59
N ASP A 185 3.33 -13.50 14.85
CA ASP A 185 3.31 -14.37 16.03
C ASP A 185 1.94 -14.32 16.72
N GLU A 186 1.73 -15.13 17.78
CA GLU A 186 0.46 -15.20 18.48
C GLU A 186 0.03 -13.85 19.06
N THR A 187 0.96 -13.07 19.62
CA THR A 187 0.66 -11.75 20.19
C THR A 187 0.20 -10.77 19.09
N GLU A 188 0.80 -10.82 17.93
CA GLU A 188 0.45 -9.97 16.78
C GLU A 188 -0.90 -10.37 16.18
N ILE A 189 -1.24 -11.67 16.18
CA ILE A 189 -2.59 -12.15 15.83
C ILE A 189 -3.63 -11.60 16.81
N ASP A 190 -3.33 -11.60 18.10
CA ASP A 190 -4.22 -11.02 19.13
C ASP A 190 -4.43 -9.52 18.87
N ILE A 191 -3.37 -8.76 18.58
CA ILE A 191 -3.47 -7.33 18.24
C ILE A 191 -4.37 -7.12 17.01
N LEU A 192 -4.22 -7.91 15.96
CA LEU A 192 -5.07 -7.83 14.77
C LEU A 192 -6.54 -8.13 15.10
N ALA A 193 -6.78 -9.12 15.92
CA ALA A 193 -8.14 -9.49 16.37
C ALA A 193 -8.78 -8.41 17.24
N GLU A 194 -8.05 -7.87 18.22
CA GLU A 194 -8.51 -6.82 19.13
C GLU A 194 -8.83 -5.51 18.42
N THR A 195 -8.01 -5.14 17.43
CA THR A 195 -8.21 -3.93 16.61
C THR A 195 -9.31 -4.10 15.56
N GLY A 196 -9.70 -5.34 15.24
CA GLY A 196 -10.64 -5.64 14.16
C GLY A 196 -10.07 -5.38 12.76
N THR A 197 -8.74 -5.35 12.62
CA THR A 197 -8.04 -5.13 11.35
C THR A 197 -8.35 -6.26 10.37
N ARG A 198 -8.67 -5.89 9.12
CA ARG A 198 -8.96 -6.85 8.06
C ARG A 198 -7.70 -7.25 7.33
N LEU A 199 -7.63 -8.51 6.89
CA LEU A 199 -6.47 -9.06 6.19
C LEU A 199 -6.73 -9.24 4.70
N ALA A 200 -5.81 -8.77 3.87
CA ALA A 200 -5.70 -9.15 2.47
C ALA A 200 -4.51 -10.14 2.33
N HIS A 201 -4.81 -11.42 2.48
CA HIS A 201 -3.80 -12.47 2.34
C HIS A 201 -3.42 -12.67 0.88
N CYS A 202 -2.11 -12.72 0.58
CA CYS A 202 -1.56 -12.83 -0.77
C CYS A 202 -0.80 -14.16 -0.98
N PRO A 203 -1.47 -15.32 -0.88
CA PRO A 203 -0.78 -16.63 -0.84
C PRO A 203 0.03 -16.91 -2.10
N HIS A 204 -0.46 -16.51 -3.27
CA HIS A 204 0.24 -16.73 -4.53
C HIS A 204 1.58 -15.97 -4.56
N MET A 205 1.57 -14.70 -4.20
CA MET A 205 2.79 -13.87 -4.16
C MET A 205 3.76 -14.33 -3.08
N ASN A 206 3.25 -14.69 -1.91
CA ASN A 206 4.08 -15.18 -0.81
C ASN A 206 4.79 -16.48 -1.21
N GLN A 207 4.05 -17.45 -1.78
CA GLN A 207 4.65 -18.70 -2.28
C GLN A 207 5.66 -18.46 -3.41
N PHE A 208 5.36 -17.56 -4.34
CA PHE A 208 6.27 -17.21 -5.43
C PHE A 208 7.59 -16.65 -4.93
N ARG A 209 7.57 -15.93 -3.80
CA ARG A 209 8.77 -15.41 -3.12
C ARG A 209 9.44 -16.42 -2.20
N GLY A 210 8.82 -17.56 -1.94
CA GLY A 210 9.29 -18.56 -0.97
C GLY A 210 9.02 -18.15 0.49
N GLU A 211 8.06 -17.25 0.69
CA GLU A 211 7.64 -16.71 1.98
C GLU A 211 6.36 -17.43 2.42
N VAL A 212 6.51 -18.53 3.17
CA VAL A 212 5.42 -19.38 3.68
C VAL A 212 5.59 -19.64 5.15
#